data_0715232303022103ae4da062a6f701ff
#
_entry.id   0715232303022103ae4da062a6f701ff
#
_cell.length_a   1.000
_cell.length_b   1.000
_cell.length_c   1.000
_cell.angle_alpha   90.00
_cell.angle_beta   90.00
_cell.angle_gamma   90.00
#
_symmetry.space_group_name_H-M   'P 1'
#
loop_
_entity.id
_entity.type
_entity.pdbx_description
1 polymer ?
#
loop_
_entity_poly.entity_id
_entity_poly.type
_entity_poly.pdbx_seq_one_letter_code
_entity_poly.pdbx_strand_id
1 'polypeptide(L)'
;LHYADMSDSMALVALVGAVKPTEIYNLAAQSHVQVSFDSPEFTADVDAVGVLRILEAVRACGLTDSCRIYQASTSELYGKVEEVPQNENTPFHPYSPYAVAKQYGFWIVKEYRDAYHMFACNGILFNHESERRGETFVTRKITLAAARIKQGKQDKLYLGNLSSRRDWGYAKDYVECMWLI
;
A
#
# COMPACT_ATOMS: atom_id res chain seq x y z
N LEU A 1 -12.11 17.76 -2.73
CA LEU A 1 -10.98 17.34 -1.91
C LEU A 1 -11.38 17.43 -0.44
N HIS A 2 -11.14 16.37 0.32
CA HIS A 2 -11.43 16.30 1.76
C HIS A 2 -10.14 16.00 2.52
N TYR A 3 -10.05 16.48 3.74
CA TYR A 3 -8.95 16.15 4.66
C TYR A 3 -9.44 15.08 5.63
N ALA A 4 -8.69 14.00 5.74
CA ALA A 4 -8.92 12.95 6.71
C ALA A 4 -7.60 12.26 7.04
N ASP A 5 -7.53 11.62 8.20
CA ASP A 5 -6.37 10.83 8.63
C ASP A 5 -6.82 9.40 8.92
N MET A 6 -5.98 8.42 8.56
CA MET A 6 -6.25 7.01 8.79
C MET A 6 -6.30 6.65 10.29
N SER A 7 -5.76 7.50 11.14
CA SER A 7 -5.82 7.37 12.60
C SER A 7 -7.11 7.92 13.23
N ASP A 8 -7.93 8.65 12.47
CA ASP A 8 -9.17 9.27 12.95
C ASP A 8 -10.43 8.55 12.44
N SER A 9 -10.95 7.63 13.25
CA SER A 9 -12.15 6.85 12.92
C SER A 9 -13.38 7.73 12.67
N MET A 10 -13.56 8.80 13.45
CA MET A 10 -14.75 9.65 13.33
C MET A 10 -14.71 10.49 12.05
N ALA A 11 -13.54 11.01 11.70
CA ALA A 11 -13.37 11.74 10.43
C ALA A 11 -13.63 10.81 9.23
N LEU A 12 -13.17 9.56 9.27
CA LEU A 12 -13.41 8.58 8.21
C LEU A 12 -14.90 8.23 8.09
N VAL A 13 -15.61 7.99 9.20
CA VAL A 13 -17.06 7.73 9.20
C VAL A 13 -17.82 8.93 8.66
N ALA A 14 -17.50 10.14 9.11
CA ALA A 14 -18.14 11.36 8.62
C ALA A 14 -17.91 11.56 7.12
N LEU A 15 -16.70 11.33 6.64
CA LEU A 15 -16.33 11.44 5.23
C LEU A 15 -17.08 10.43 4.37
N VAL A 16 -17.04 9.14 4.74
CA VAL A 16 -17.74 8.07 4.01
C VAL A 16 -19.26 8.31 4.01
N GLY A 17 -19.82 8.74 5.12
CA GLY A 17 -21.25 9.06 5.23
C GLY A 17 -21.68 10.27 4.39
N ALA A 18 -20.80 11.28 4.26
CA ALA A 18 -21.06 12.45 3.44
C ALA A 18 -20.93 12.17 1.94
N VAL A 19 -19.90 11.42 1.54
CA VAL A 19 -19.59 11.11 0.13
C VAL A 19 -20.47 9.98 -0.41
N LYS A 20 -20.76 8.97 0.41
CA LYS A 20 -21.46 7.72 0.05
C LYS A 20 -20.83 7.09 -1.22
N PRO A 21 -19.52 6.75 -1.17
CA PRO A 21 -18.82 6.28 -2.34
C PRO A 21 -19.34 4.93 -2.80
N THR A 22 -19.34 4.71 -4.11
CA THR A 22 -19.59 3.39 -4.73
C THR A 22 -18.31 2.57 -4.82
N GLU A 23 -17.14 3.24 -4.76
CA GLU A 23 -15.82 2.62 -4.83
C GLU A 23 -14.84 3.34 -3.91
N ILE A 24 -14.00 2.58 -3.23
CA ILE A 24 -12.88 3.08 -2.43
C ILE A 24 -11.60 2.39 -2.86
N TYR A 25 -10.62 3.17 -3.30
CA TYR A 25 -9.25 2.71 -3.54
C TYR A 25 -8.36 3.19 -2.40
N ASN A 26 -8.15 2.33 -1.40
CA ASN A 26 -7.31 2.68 -0.27
C ASN A 26 -5.83 2.51 -0.61
N LEU A 27 -5.18 3.62 -0.91
CA LEU A 27 -3.74 3.71 -1.17
C LEU A 27 -3.00 4.41 -0.02
N ALA A 28 -3.73 4.81 1.04
CA ALA A 28 -3.14 5.49 2.18
C ALA A 28 -2.27 4.55 3.01
N ALA A 29 -1.05 4.94 3.29
CA ALA A 29 -0.11 4.18 4.11
C ALA A 29 1.11 5.03 4.52
N GLN A 30 1.75 4.65 5.61
CA GLN A 30 3.16 4.94 5.85
C GLN A 30 3.97 3.92 5.03
N SER A 31 4.35 4.24 3.79
CA SER A 31 4.87 3.28 2.81
C SER A 31 6.39 3.10 2.79
N HIS A 32 7.12 3.79 3.66
CA HIS A 32 8.58 3.72 3.69
C HIS A 32 9.05 2.67 4.71
N VAL A 33 9.57 1.53 4.21
CA VAL A 33 9.96 0.38 5.04
C VAL A 33 10.94 0.78 6.15
N GLN A 34 11.97 1.59 5.86
CA GLN A 34 12.94 2.00 6.87
C GLN A 34 12.27 2.81 8.01
N VAL A 35 11.36 3.73 7.68
CA VAL A 35 10.63 4.53 8.67
C VAL A 35 9.79 3.66 9.61
N SER A 36 9.34 2.48 9.15
CA SER A 36 8.58 1.57 10.01
C SER A 36 9.39 1.01 11.19
N PHE A 37 10.72 0.97 11.09
CA PHE A 37 11.58 0.60 12.21
C PHE A 37 11.75 1.75 13.21
N ASP A 38 11.71 2.99 12.73
CA ASP A 38 11.83 4.18 13.58
C ASP A 38 10.50 4.57 14.26
N SER A 39 9.36 4.25 13.59
CA SER A 39 8.01 4.58 14.05
C SER A 39 7.05 3.40 13.86
N PRO A 40 7.27 2.26 14.56
CA PRO A 40 6.49 1.04 14.34
C PRO A 40 5.02 1.16 14.80
N GLU A 41 4.75 1.87 15.88
CA GLU A 41 3.38 2.07 16.38
C GLU A 41 2.54 2.91 15.41
N PHE A 42 3.10 4.03 14.92
CA PHE A 42 2.44 4.86 13.91
C PHE A 42 2.18 4.06 12.63
N THR A 43 3.17 3.28 12.19
CA THR A 43 3.02 2.40 11.01
C THR A 43 1.89 1.39 11.22
N ALA A 44 1.81 0.74 12.39
CA ALA A 44 0.74 -0.20 12.70
C ALA A 44 -0.62 0.50 12.76
N ASP A 45 -0.71 1.68 13.36
CA ASP A 45 -1.96 2.43 13.49
C ASP A 45 -2.52 2.84 12.12
N VAL A 46 -1.67 3.32 11.21
CA VAL A 46 -2.07 3.76 9.88
C VAL A 46 -2.30 2.57 8.93
N ASP A 47 -1.34 1.66 8.85
CA ASP A 47 -1.30 0.63 7.80
C ASP A 47 -2.09 -0.64 8.14
N ALA A 48 -2.31 -0.89 9.44
CA ALA A 48 -3.12 -2.01 9.91
C ALA A 48 -4.50 -1.53 10.38
N VAL A 49 -4.55 -0.80 11.51
CA VAL A 49 -5.82 -0.36 12.12
C VAL A 49 -6.56 0.63 11.21
N GLY A 50 -5.84 1.46 10.46
CA GLY A 50 -6.45 2.36 9.47
C GLY A 50 -7.28 1.63 8.41
N VAL A 51 -6.83 0.46 7.94
CA VAL A 51 -7.62 -0.37 7.01
C VAL A 51 -8.92 -0.83 7.67
N LEU A 52 -8.86 -1.31 8.91
CA LEU A 52 -10.04 -1.68 9.69
C LEU A 52 -11.01 -0.49 9.84
N ARG A 53 -10.49 0.71 10.09
CA ARG A 53 -11.32 1.92 10.23
C ARG A 53 -12.10 2.25 8.95
N ILE A 54 -11.51 2.07 7.76
CA ILE A 54 -12.23 2.23 6.49
C ILE A 54 -13.35 1.20 6.35
N LEU A 55 -13.07 -0.08 6.61
CA LEU A 55 -14.05 -1.15 6.54
C LEU A 55 -15.22 -0.88 7.50
N GLU A 56 -14.92 -0.50 8.74
CA GLU A 56 -15.93 -0.11 9.74
C GLU A 56 -16.70 1.15 9.34
N ALA A 57 -16.07 2.14 8.74
CA ALA A 57 -16.75 3.34 8.25
C ALA A 57 -17.77 2.99 7.16
N VAL A 58 -17.43 2.12 6.22
CA VAL A 58 -18.35 1.63 5.18
C VAL A 58 -19.53 0.88 5.83
N ARG A 59 -19.23 -0.01 6.79
CA ARG A 59 -20.26 -0.79 7.52
C ARG A 59 -21.18 0.11 8.36
N ALA A 60 -20.60 1.03 9.12
CA ALA A 60 -21.36 1.98 9.96
C ALA A 60 -22.28 2.92 9.15
N CYS A 61 -21.87 3.24 7.91
CA CYS A 61 -22.68 4.05 7.00
C CYS A 61 -23.73 3.23 6.20
N GLY A 62 -23.85 1.92 6.43
CA GLY A 62 -24.81 1.06 5.72
C GLY A 62 -24.49 0.87 4.24
N LEU A 63 -23.21 0.94 3.83
CA LEU A 63 -22.77 0.86 2.45
C LEU A 63 -22.17 -0.50 2.08
N THR A 64 -22.32 -1.51 2.95
CA THR A 64 -21.76 -2.84 2.80
C THR A 64 -22.05 -3.48 1.44
N ASP A 65 -23.29 -3.38 0.98
CA ASP A 65 -23.76 -4.00 -0.28
C ASP A 65 -23.50 -3.14 -1.52
N SER A 66 -23.15 -1.86 -1.35
CA SER A 66 -23.10 -0.89 -2.46
C SER A 66 -21.71 -0.32 -2.73
N CYS A 67 -20.78 -0.43 -1.78
CA CYS A 67 -19.42 0.10 -1.90
C CYS A 67 -18.42 -1.01 -2.17
N ARG A 68 -17.66 -0.89 -3.25
CA ARG A 68 -16.53 -1.76 -3.58
C ARG A 68 -15.26 -1.21 -3.01
N ILE A 69 -14.45 -2.07 -2.38
CA ILE A 69 -13.22 -1.64 -1.70
C ILE A 69 -12.02 -2.36 -2.30
N TYR A 70 -11.08 -1.58 -2.81
CA TYR A 70 -9.75 -2.05 -3.17
C TYR A 70 -8.75 -1.61 -2.10
N GLN A 71 -8.05 -2.57 -1.50
CA GLN A 71 -6.96 -2.34 -0.56
C GLN A 71 -5.62 -2.56 -1.24
N ALA A 72 -4.80 -1.53 -1.29
CA ALA A 72 -3.41 -1.66 -1.71
C ALA A 72 -2.64 -2.47 -0.67
N SER A 73 -2.29 -3.69 -1.03
CA SER A 73 -1.37 -4.53 -0.27
C SER A 73 0.04 -4.43 -0.85
N THR A 74 0.94 -5.34 -0.56
CA THR A 74 2.35 -5.21 -0.92
C THR A 74 3.02 -6.55 -1.12
N SER A 75 4.00 -6.63 -2.02
CA SER A 75 4.89 -7.80 -2.15
C SER A 75 5.77 -8.04 -0.91
N GLU A 76 5.90 -7.03 -0.03
CA GLU A 76 6.61 -7.18 1.25
C GLU A 76 5.93 -8.18 2.22
N LEU A 77 4.69 -8.61 1.94
CA LEU A 77 4.04 -9.72 2.65
C LEU A 77 4.85 -11.01 2.54
N TYR A 78 5.43 -11.26 1.36
CA TYR A 78 6.27 -12.44 1.13
C TYR A 78 7.60 -12.36 1.88
N GLY A 79 8.12 -11.15 2.11
CA GLY A 79 9.26 -10.85 2.95
C GLY A 79 10.46 -11.74 2.68
N LYS A 80 10.73 -12.68 3.59
CA LYS A 80 11.77 -13.70 3.41
C LYS A 80 11.20 -14.84 2.57
N VAL A 81 11.17 -14.64 1.25
CA VAL A 81 10.49 -15.50 0.28
C VAL A 81 10.93 -16.97 0.36
N GLU A 82 9.97 -17.87 0.27
CA GLU A 82 10.20 -19.32 0.31
C GLU A 82 10.28 -19.93 -1.10
N GLU A 83 9.75 -19.24 -2.11
CA GLU A 83 9.81 -19.67 -3.51
C GLU A 83 9.93 -18.48 -4.48
N VAL A 84 10.47 -18.73 -5.67
CA VAL A 84 10.65 -17.75 -6.76
C VAL A 84 10.31 -18.41 -8.09
N PRO A 85 9.39 -17.85 -8.89
CA PRO A 85 8.56 -16.66 -8.59
C PRO A 85 7.49 -16.94 -7.54
N GLN A 86 7.01 -15.88 -6.86
CA GLN A 86 5.89 -15.97 -5.94
C GLN A 86 4.57 -16.07 -6.72
N ASN A 87 3.56 -16.66 -6.08
CA ASN A 87 2.19 -16.76 -6.56
C ASN A 87 1.21 -16.59 -5.39
N GLU A 88 -0.08 -16.73 -5.65
CA GLU A 88 -1.14 -16.52 -4.66
C GLU A 88 -1.12 -17.53 -3.49
N ASN A 89 -0.44 -18.66 -3.65
CA ASN A 89 -0.30 -19.69 -2.63
C ASN A 89 1.02 -19.60 -1.85
N THR A 90 1.94 -18.75 -2.30
CA THR A 90 3.22 -18.55 -1.61
C THR A 90 2.98 -18.04 -0.19
N PRO A 91 3.51 -18.71 0.84
CA PRO A 91 3.34 -18.27 2.23
C PRO A 91 3.87 -16.86 2.48
N PHE A 92 3.14 -16.11 3.30
CA PHE A 92 3.63 -14.82 3.77
C PHE A 92 4.63 -14.99 4.90
N HIS A 93 5.75 -14.29 4.79
CA HIS A 93 6.81 -14.27 5.80
C HIS A 93 7.32 -12.83 5.98
N PRO A 94 6.48 -11.91 6.53
CA PRO A 94 6.83 -10.50 6.63
C PRO A 94 8.11 -10.29 7.43
N TYR A 95 8.94 -9.34 7.00
CA TYR A 95 10.28 -9.13 7.55
C TYR A 95 10.56 -7.66 7.91
N SER A 96 9.50 -6.91 8.19
CA SER A 96 9.57 -5.52 8.70
C SER A 96 8.29 -5.16 9.44
N PRO A 97 8.29 -4.16 10.34
CA PRO A 97 7.06 -3.65 10.96
C PRO A 97 6.02 -3.21 9.93
N TYR A 98 6.45 -2.59 8.83
CA TYR A 98 5.59 -2.27 7.68
C TYR A 98 4.90 -3.50 7.11
N ALA A 99 5.67 -4.55 6.80
CA ALA A 99 5.12 -5.77 6.20
C ALA A 99 4.12 -6.48 7.14
N VAL A 100 4.39 -6.49 8.47
CA VAL A 100 3.48 -7.04 9.48
C VAL A 100 2.18 -6.23 9.53
N ALA A 101 2.25 -4.91 9.52
CA ALA A 101 1.07 -4.04 9.50
C ALA A 101 0.23 -4.25 8.24
N LYS A 102 0.88 -4.33 7.07
CA LYS A 102 0.21 -4.61 5.79
C LYS A 102 -0.38 -6.03 5.74
N GLN A 103 0.23 -7.00 6.41
CA GLN A 103 -0.32 -8.36 6.54
C GLN A 103 -1.62 -8.36 7.37
N TYR A 104 -1.68 -7.60 8.46
CA TYR A 104 -2.94 -7.41 9.16
C TYR A 104 -4.01 -6.83 8.23
N GLY A 105 -3.68 -5.75 7.49
CA GLY A 105 -4.58 -5.14 6.51
C GLY A 105 -5.10 -6.13 5.47
N PHE A 106 -4.22 -6.99 4.95
CA PHE A 106 -4.59 -8.05 4.00
C PHE A 106 -5.63 -9.02 4.60
N TRP A 107 -5.38 -9.53 5.80
CA TRP A 107 -6.25 -10.51 6.42
C TRP A 107 -7.56 -9.91 6.91
N ILE A 108 -7.57 -8.69 7.43
CA ILE A 108 -8.82 -8.05 7.87
C ILE A 108 -9.76 -7.76 6.69
N VAL A 109 -9.24 -7.40 5.52
CA VAL A 109 -10.03 -7.26 4.29
C VAL A 109 -10.67 -8.59 3.89
N LYS A 110 -9.91 -9.68 3.94
CA LYS A 110 -10.42 -11.02 3.66
C LYS A 110 -11.51 -11.42 4.66
N GLU A 111 -11.28 -11.20 5.95
CA GLU A 111 -12.24 -11.48 7.00
C GLU A 111 -13.56 -10.71 6.82
N TYR A 112 -13.50 -9.41 6.47
CA TYR A 112 -14.70 -8.61 6.24
C TYR A 112 -15.47 -9.04 5.00
N ARG A 113 -14.79 -9.51 3.98
CA ARG A 113 -15.43 -10.13 2.82
C ARG A 113 -16.20 -11.39 3.20
N ASP A 114 -15.59 -12.25 4.00
CA ASP A 114 -16.16 -13.54 4.39
C ASP A 114 -17.26 -13.38 5.43
N ALA A 115 -17.07 -12.51 6.44
CA ALA A 115 -18.00 -12.33 7.57
C ALA A 115 -19.19 -11.41 7.24
N TYR A 116 -18.97 -10.36 6.44
CA TYR A 116 -20.00 -9.33 6.16
C TYR A 116 -20.42 -9.26 4.69
N HIS A 117 -19.92 -10.17 3.84
CA HIS A 117 -20.19 -10.22 2.41
C HIS A 117 -19.84 -8.93 1.65
N MET A 118 -18.91 -8.15 2.19
CA MET A 118 -18.44 -6.93 1.54
C MET A 118 -17.68 -7.25 0.25
N PHE A 119 -17.90 -6.48 -0.81
CA PHE A 119 -17.00 -6.51 -1.94
C PHE A 119 -15.69 -5.80 -1.55
N ALA A 120 -14.73 -6.57 -1.09
CA ALA A 120 -13.42 -6.06 -0.68
C ALA A 120 -12.30 -6.97 -1.20
N CYS A 121 -11.33 -6.39 -1.91
CA CYS A 121 -10.21 -7.13 -2.50
C CYS A 121 -8.86 -6.52 -2.12
N ASN A 122 -7.83 -7.35 -2.17
CA ASN A 122 -6.46 -6.94 -1.96
C ASN A 122 -5.68 -7.03 -3.28
N GLY A 123 -4.98 -5.96 -3.66
CA GLY A 123 -3.97 -6.02 -4.72
C GLY A 123 -2.58 -6.16 -4.11
N ILE A 124 -1.91 -7.30 -4.35
CA ILE A 124 -0.52 -7.49 -3.91
C ILE A 124 0.40 -6.79 -4.89
N LEU A 125 0.73 -5.55 -4.57
CA LEU A 125 1.52 -4.69 -5.44
C LEU A 125 3.01 -4.99 -5.29
N PHE A 126 3.66 -5.30 -6.41
CA PHE A 126 5.11 -5.29 -6.55
C PHE A 126 5.61 -3.87 -6.83
N ASN A 127 6.88 -3.68 -7.15
CA ASN A 127 7.41 -2.35 -7.42
C ASN A 127 6.79 -1.77 -8.69
N HIS A 128 6.08 -0.67 -8.55
CA HIS A 128 5.43 0.02 -9.65
C HIS A 128 5.93 1.46 -9.72
N GLU A 129 6.40 1.84 -10.89
CA GLU A 129 7.18 3.03 -11.11
C GLU A 129 6.55 3.93 -12.16
N SER A 130 6.81 5.22 -12.06
CA SER A 130 6.46 6.22 -13.07
C SER A 130 7.33 7.46 -12.93
N GLU A 131 7.18 8.40 -13.85
CA GLU A 131 7.78 9.72 -13.78
C GLU A 131 7.36 10.52 -12.53
N ARG A 132 6.30 10.12 -11.86
CA ARG A 132 5.78 10.72 -10.61
C ARG A 132 6.25 10.02 -9.34
N ARG A 133 7.14 9.02 -9.46
CA ARG A 133 7.66 8.30 -8.30
C ARG A 133 8.34 9.25 -7.31
N GLY A 134 8.11 9.06 -6.02
CA GLY A 134 8.75 9.86 -4.96
C GLY A 134 10.28 9.80 -5.01
N GLU A 135 10.96 10.90 -4.75
CA GLU A 135 12.41 11.05 -4.92
C GLU A 135 13.26 10.17 -3.98
N THR A 136 12.68 9.72 -2.87
CA THR A 136 13.33 8.82 -1.90
C THR A 136 13.38 7.37 -2.37
N PHE A 137 12.55 7.00 -3.35
CA PHE A 137 12.53 5.64 -3.91
C PHE A 137 13.63 5.45 -4.95
N VAL A 138 14.14 4.21 -5.01
CA VAL A 138 15.39 3.89 -5.70
C VAL A 138 15.41 4.29 -7.18
N THR A 139 14.36 4.04 -7.94
CA THR A 139 14.29 4.39 -9.37
C THR A 139 14.37 5.88 -9.60
N ARG A 140 13.57 6.66 -8.85
CA ARG A 140 13.59 8.12 -8.96
C ARG A 140 14.91 8.71 -8.44
N LYS A 141 15.45 8.15 -7.36
CA LYS A 141 16.77 8.50 -6.85
C LYS A 141 17.85 8.32 -7.91
N ILE A 142 17.81 7.20 -8.65
CA ILE A 142 18.79 6.92 -9.72
C ILE A 142 18.62 7.92 -10.88
N THR A 143 17.41 8.12 -11.38
CA THR A 143 17.18 9.00 -12.54
C THR A 143 17.54 10.46 -12.24
N LEU A 144 17.21 10.94 -11.04
CA LEU A 144 17.60 12.30 -10.60
C LEU A 144 19.12 12.43 -10.45
N ALA A 145 19.76 11.45 -9.82
CA ALA A 145 21.22 11.46 -9.66
C ALA A 145 21.93 11.44 -11.02
N ALA A 146 21.49 10.58 -11.94
CA ALA A 146 22.05 10.52 -13.30
C ALA A 146 21.94 11.87 -14.02
N ALA A 147 20.78 12.53 -13.93
CA ALA A 147 20.60 13.86 -14.51
C ALA A 147 21.49 14.94 -13.85
N ARG A 148 21.62 14.90 -12.51
CA ARG A 148 22.48 15.84 -11.76
C ARG A 148 23.98 15.62 -12.06
N ILE A 149 24.41 14.37 -12.16
CA ILE A 149 25.81 14.02 -12.52
C ILE A 149 26.11 14.52 -13.92
N LYS A 150 25.22 14.29 -14.88
CA LYS A 150 25.39 14.81 -16.26
C LYS A 150 25.50 16.33 -16.32
N GLN A 151 24.84 17.04 -15.39
CA GLN A 151 24.88 18.52 -15.31
C GLN A 151 26.04 19.04 -14.44
N GLY A 152 26.91 18.17 -13.92
CA GLY A 152 28.00 18.56 -13.01
C GLY A 152 27.53 19.05 -11.64
N LYS A 153 26.29 18.75 -11.24
CA LYS A 153 25.72 19.16 -9.96
C LYS A 153 25.89 18.12 -8.85
N GLN A 154 26.36 16.95 -9.19
CA GLN A 154 26.58 15.81 -8.28
C GLN A 154 27.67 14.92 -8.88
N ASP A 155 28.56 14.38 -8.04
CA ASP A 155 29.67 13.53 -8.51
C ASP A 155 29.34 12.04 -8.40
N LYS A 156 28.55 11.63 -7.42
CA LYS A 156 28.33 10.22 -7.09
C LYS A 156 26.88 9.96 -6.68
N LEU A 157 26.43 8.73 -6.93
CA LEU A 157 25.18 8.19 -6.38
C LEU A 157 25.52 7.10 -5.36
N TYR A 158 24.99 7.22 -4.14
CA TYR A 158 25.12 6.18 -3.11
C TYR A 158 23.84 5.34 -3.09
N LEU A 159 24.02 4.04 -3.28
CA LEU A 159 22.97 3.03 -3.19
C LEU A 159 23.32 2.02 -2.09
N GLY A 160 22.30 1.35 -1.55
CA GLY A 160 22.47 0.27 -0.58
C GLY A 160 22.91 -1.04 -1.26
N ASN A 161 22.19 -2.12 -1.01
CA ASN A 161 22.50 -3.43 -1.58
C ASN A 161 22.25 -3.47 -3.10
N LEU A 162 23.33 -3.53 -3.89
CA LEU A 162 23.27 -3.59 -5.35
C LEU A 162 22.83 -4.94 -5.90
N SER A 163 22.86 -6.00 -5.08
CA SER A 163 22.47 -7.36 -5.48
C SER A 163 20.98 -7.64 -5.28
N SER A 164 20.22 -6.69 -4.75
CA SER A 164 18.78 -6.84 -4.55
C SER A 164 18.06 -6.97 -5.89
N ARG A 165 17.23 -8.01 -5.98
CA ARG A 165 16.34 -8.20 -7.13
C ARG A 165 14.95 -7.67 -6.80
N ARG A 166 14.28 -7.09 -7.79
CA ARG A 166 12.92 -6.55 -7.68
C ARG A 166 12.16 -6.82 -8.96
N ASP A 167 10.87 -7.00 -8.84
CA ASP A 167 9.94 -6.98 -9.97
C ASP A 167 9.49 -5.53 -10.19
N TRP A 168 9.64 -5.03 -11.41
CA TRP A 168 9.38 -3.63 -11.77
C TRP A 168 8.28 -3.56 -12.81
N GLY A 169 7.23 -2.84 -12.51
CA GLY A 169 6.13 -2.59 -13.44
C GLY A 169 5.88 -1.09 -13.64
N TYR A 170 5.05 -0.76 -14.60
CA TYR A 170 4.60 0.61 -14.86
C TYR A 170 3.33 0.90 -14.06
N ALA A 171 3.31 1.97 -13.30
CA ALA A 171 2.21 2.30 -12.39
C ALA A 171 0.85 2.43 -13.08
N LYS A 172 0.83 2.85 -14.36
CA LYS A 172 -0.39 2.96 -15.14
C LYS A 172 -1.05 1.60 -15.39
N ASP A 173 -0.26 0.56 -15.66
CA ASP A 173 -0.77 -0.80 -15.87
C ASP A 173 -1.37 -1.36 -14.57
N TYR A 174 -0.74 -1.04 -13.42
CA TYR A 174 -1.29 -1.39 -12.11
C TYR A 174 -2.63 -0.70 -11.83
N VAL A 175 -2.76 0.59 -12.19
CA VAL A 175 -4.03 1.32 -12.03
C VAL A 175 -5.13 0.74 -12.92
N GLU A 176 -4.80 0.35 -14.15
CA GLU A 176 -5.74 -0.34 -15.04
C GLU A 176 -6.18 -1.69 -14.44
N CYS A 177 -5.25 -2.46 -13.88
CA CYS A 177 -5.57 -3.70 -13.18
C CYS A 177 -6.48 -3.46 -11.95
N MET A 178 -6.21 -2.42 -11.16
CA MET A 178 -7.08 -2.06 -10.02
C MET A 178 -8.52 -1.79 -10.44
N TRP A 179 -8.72 -1.21 -11.62
CA TRP A 179 -10.04 -0.93 -12.18
C TRP A 179 -10.75 -2.20 -12.68
N LEU A 180 -9.99 -3.18 -13.18
CA LEU A 180 -10.53 -4.43 -13.73
C LEU A 180 -10.93 -5.45 -12.65
N ILE A 181 -10.39 -5.32 -11.43
CA ILE A 181 -10.73 -6.17 -10.26
C ILE A 181 -12.05 -5.71 -9.63
#